data_73063c1a247cf2c57f2c21f61fc2824b
#
_entry.id   73063c1a247cf2c57f2c21f61fc2824b
#
_cell.length_a   1.000
_cell.length_b   1.000
_cell.length_c   1.000
_cell.angle_alpha   90.00
_cell.angle_beta   90.00
_cell.angle_gamma   90.00
#
_symmetry.space_group_name_H-M   'P 1'
#
loop_
_entity.id
_entity.type
_entity.pdbx_description
1 polymer ?
#
loop_
_entity_poly.entity_id
_entity_poly.type
_entity_poly.pdbx_seq_one_letter_code
_entity_poly.pdbx_strand_id
1 'polypeptide(L)'
;MASLLLADNRKGKCAMTKRGKKKGLVAALSVVAVIVLLAAAYGIFCLIIEDDKIWADASINGVNIQGMSKKEAAQTVEQKFEEDYKDTAVTVELDGQQYTMNVFPMLGMDASAEIEKAYEKGHGNLLVRGLEWVEMKWGKAEKLSYDVQPTATHPDEVEGIVQASGIQDYNSMQDTTYEVTDTGLIVHKGISGTRPDVDALKQQIQTNVTAMNFQDVISCPTAENQLTEPDFAGIASQIYTDPVNATLDPDNGYSVVASKNGTSMNADNAKAEYESAEENTDITIPFTFTEPEITTEKMNANLFKDTLGSYSSSAAGGTSGRIHNVGLTASICNGQIVLPGETFSFNGVVGDTTAEKGYQEAAGYQDGKVVQVLGGGECQVSSTLFSAILYTDLDVVERANHSMPVHYVPSGMDATVFWDSPDFKFENNHKYPVKIVMNMDSSDTLTVKILGTKENDYTIEPRVKQIDEMSNVTYRDYKDASGNVVKSESVCASKYKPLNSGS
;
A
#
# COMPACT_ATOMS: atom_id res chain seq x y z
N MET A 1 -83.12 27.14 -22.66
CA MET A 1 -84.46 27.53 -22.10
C MET A 1 -84.30 27.40 -20.62
N ALA A 2 -84.02 28.49 -19.97
CA ALA A 2 -84.96 29.29 -19.16
C ALA A 2 -85.30 28.52 -17.86
N SER A 3 -85.20 28.99 -16.69
CA SER A 3 -85.14 30.26 -16.07
C SER A 3 -85.50 30.08 -14.59
N LEU A 4 -84.78 30.69 -13.70
CA LEU A 4 -85.21 31.53 -12.59
C LEU A 4 -86.24 30.94 -11.57
N LEU A 5 -86.15 31.07 -10.28
CA LEU A 5 -86.08 32.22 -9.38
C LEU A 5 -85.92 31.72 -7.92
N LEU A 6 -85.02 32.21 -7.16
CA LEU A 6 -85.09 33.24 -6.12
C LEU A 6 -85.82 32.91 -4.80
N ALA A 7 -85.09 33.21 -3.76
CA ALA A 7 -85.37 33.77 -2.47
C ALA A 7 -85.97 32.89 -1.37
N ASP A 8 -85.72 33.00 -0.11
CA ASP A 8 -85.14 33.94 0.78
C ASP A 8 -85.05 33.37 2.23
N ASN A 9 -84.05 33.73 2.87
CA ASN A 9 -83.94 34.08 4.28
C ASN A 9 -84.66 33.28 5.40
N ARG A 10 -83.91 32.73 6.33
CA ARG A 10 -83.88 33.27 7.70
C ARG A 10 -82.94 32.45 8.63
N LYS A 11 -82.22 33.23 9.35
CA LYS A 11 -81.33 32.98 10.48
C LYS A 11 -81.83 31.91 11.47
N GLY A 12 -80.92 30.98 11.82
CA GLY A 12 -80.99 30.26 13.08
C GLY A 12 -79.56 30.01 13.57
N LYS A 13 -79.06 30.93 14.38
CA LYS A 13 -77.86 30.74 15.18
C LYS A 13 -78.12 29.63 16.19
N CYS A 14 -77.44 28.49 16.03
CA CYS A 14 -77.24 27.55 17.12
C CYS A 14 -75.79 27.54 17.52
N ALA A 15 -75.49 28.05 18.68
CA ALA A 15 -74.19 28.04 19.31
C ALA A 15 -73.83 26.61 19.68
N MET A 16 -73.11 25.92 18.85
CA MET A 16 -72.48 24.66 19.24
C MET A 16 -71.16 24.90 19.94
N THR A 17 -71.16 24.55 21.18
CA THR A 17 -70.11 24.69 22.19
C THR A 17 -68.73 24.25 21.73
N LYS A 18 -67.75 25.12 21.87
CA LYS A 18 -66.33 24.92 21.65
C LYS A 18 -65.68 23.77 22.47
N ARG A 19 -66.44 23.02 23.26
CA ARG A 19 -65.92 21.98 24.18
C ARG A 19 -65.79 20.59 23.54
N GLY A 20 -66.50 20.27 22.46
CA GLY A 20 -66.41 18.98 21.77
C GLY A 20 -65.18 18.86 20.85
N LYS A 21 -64.79 19.98 20.21
CA LYS A 21 -63.63 19.93 19.28
C LYS A 21 -62.24 19.76 19.99
N LYS A 22 -62.08 20.24 21.24
CA LYS A 22 -60.87 20.04 21.99
C LYS A 22 -60.67 18.61 22.49
N LYS A 23 -61.76 17.90 22.84
CA LYS A 23 -61.66 16.49 23.27
C LYS A 23 -61.34 15.55 22.09
N GLY A 24 -61.90 15.80 20.91
CA GLY A 24 -61.59 15.05 19.70
C GLY A 24 -60.15 15.31 19.23
N LEU A 25 -59.68 16.57 19.32
CA LEU A 25 -58.29 16.88 18.95
C LEU A 25 -57.28 16.26 19.92
N VAL A 26 -57.55 16.27 21.24
CA VAL A 26 -56.70 15.62 22.26
C VAL A 26 -56.70 14.10 22.06
N ALA A 27 -57.84 13.48 21.78
CA ALA A 27 -57.94 12.05 21.48
C ALA A 27 -57.15 11.70 20.18
N ALA A 28 -57.31 12.53 19.14
CA ALA A 28 -56.54 12.31 17.89
C ALA A 28 -55.02 12.48 18.10
N LEU A 29 -54.60 13.53 18.87
CA LEU A 29 -53.20 13.73 19.22
C LEU A 29 -52.64 12.61 20.11
N SER A 30 -53.45 12.06 21.03
CA SER A 30 -53.07 10.91 21.85
C SER A 30 -52.92 9.64 21.00
N VAL A 31 -53.76 9.41 20.03
CA VAL A 31 -53.65 8.29 19.10
C VAL A 31 -52.40 8.45 18.23
N VAL A 32 -52.14 9.67 17.73
CA VAL A 32 -50.94 9.93 16.94
C VAL A 32 -49.65 9.76 17.82
N ALA A 33 -49.71 10.23 19.07
CA ALA A 33 -48.56 10.04 20.00
C ALA A 33 -48.30 8.55 20.28
N VAL A 34 -49.36 7.73 20.46
CA VAL A 34 -49.23 6.28 20.63
C VAL A 34 -48.68 5.64 19.38
N ILE A 35 -49.13 6.02 18.18
CA ILE A 35 -48.60 5.52 16.92
C ILE A 35 -47.13 5.88 16.78
N VAL A 36 -46.74 7.10 17.09
CA VAL A 36 -45.35 7.54 17.03
C VAL A 36 -44.48 6.78 18.04
N LEU A 37 -44.99 6.55 19.25
CA LEU A 37 -44.28 5.75 20.25
C LEU A 37 -44.16 4.29 19.81
N LEU A 38 -45.20 3.70 19.24
CA LEU A 38 -45.18 2.34 18.71
C LEU A 38 -44.22 2.25 17.51
N ALA A 39 -44.21 3.25 16.62
CA ALA A 39 -43.28 3.31 15.51
C ALA A 39 -41.82 3.49 15.98
N ALA A 40 -41.61 4.31 17.02
CA ALA A 40 -40.29 4.48 17.63
C ALA A 40 -39.82 3.20 18.34
N ALA A 41 -40.71 2.57 19.11
CA ALA A 41 -40.42 1.28 19.77
C ALA A 41 -40.14 0.18 18.75
N TYR A 42 -40.89 0.16 17.64
CA TYR A 42 -40.65 -0.75 16.52
C TYR A 42 -39.30 -0.44 15.81
N GLY A 43 -39.01 0.84 15.60
CA GLY A 43 -37.72 1.26 15.04
C GLY A 43 -36.53 0.85 15.91
N ILE A 44 -36.66 1.04 17.25
CA ILE A 44 -35.65 0.58 18.22
C ILE A 44 -35.55 -0.95 18.19
N PHE A 45 -36.68 -1.65 18.15
CA PHE A 45 -36.71 -3.11 18.00
C PHE A 45 -35.95 -3.55 16.77
N CYS A 46 -36.20 -2.91 15.61
CA CYS A 46 -35.47 -3.21 14.37
C CYS A 46 -33.94 -2.94 14.45
N LEU A 47 -33.51 -2.02 15.33
CA LEU A 47 -32.10 -1.71 15.53
C LEU A 47 -31.39 -2.66 16.49
N ILE A 48 -32.10 -3.28 17.44
CA ILE A 48 -31.52 -4.16 18.47
C ILE A 48 -31.65 -5.65 18.11
N ILE A 49 -32.36 -6.00 17.05
CA ILE A 49 -32.43 -7.38 16.55
C ILE A 49 -31.02 -7.80 16.12
N GLU A 50 -30.61 -8.97 16.52
CA GLU A 50 -29.34 -9.59 16.11
C GLU A 50 -29.25 -9.65 14.58
N ASP A 51 -28.36 -8.81 14.01
CA ASP A 51 -28.21 -8.61 12.57
C ASP A 51 -27.21 -9.57 11.93
N ASP A 52 -26.49 -10.31 12.75
CA ASP A 52 -25.41 -11.19 12.32
C ASP A 52 -25.86 -12.66 12.12
N LYS A 53 -27.13 -12.98 12.40
CA LYS A 53 -27.63 -14.34 12.39
C LYS A 53 -28.56 -14.62 11.19
N ILE A 54 -28.50 -15.82 10.65
CA ILE A 54 -29.43 -16.32 9.62
C ILE A 54 -30.75 -16.67 10.30
N TRP A 55 -31.82 -15.98 9.94
CA TRP A 55 -33.12 -16.19 10.53
C TRP A 55 -33.99 -17.27 9.79
N ALA A 56 -33.75 -17.43 8.50
CA ALA A 56 -34.47 -18.40 7.68
C ALA A 56 -34.28 -19.83 8.20
N ASP A 57 -35.33 -20.64 8.12
CA ASP A 57 -35.23 -22.11 8.31
C ASP A 57 -34.57 -22.69 7.06
N ALA A 58 -33.25 -22.59 7.02
CA ALA A 58 -32.44 -22.92 5.86
C ALA A 58 -31.47 -24.05 6.17
N SER A 59 -31.27 -24.91 5.19
CA SER A 59 -30.25 -25.95 5.20
C SER A 59 -29.43 -25.93 3.93
N ILE A 60 -28.13 -26.22 4.06
CA ILE A 60 -27.24 -26.44 2.92
C ILE A 60 -26.68 -27.85 3.04
N ASN A 61 -26.86 -28.66 2.03
CA ASN A 61 -26.46 -30.08 2.01
C ASN A 61 -26.91 -30.85 3.28
N GLY A 62 -28.11 -30.55 3.75
CA GLY A 62 -28.65 -31.15 4.97
C GLY A 62 -28.19 -30.55 6.27
N VAL A 63 -27.24 -29.64 6.26
CA VAL A 63 -26.76 -28.90 7.44
C VAL A 63 -27.73 -27.75 7.71
N ASN A 64 -28.38 -27.75 8.86
CA ASN A 64 -29.22 -26.63 9.27
C ASN A 64 -28.35 -25.45 9.69
N ILE A 65 -28.54 -24.30 9.04
CA ILE A 65 -27.77 -23.07 9.29
C ILE A 65 -28.58 -21.98 10.00
N GLN A 66 -29.83 -22.26 10.39
CA GLN A 66 -30.67 -21.31 11.12
C GLN A 66 -30.04 -20.92 12.46
N GLY A 67 -30.01 -19.65 12.77
CA GLY A 67 -29.46 -19.10 14.01
C GLY A 67 -27.93 -18.97 14.01
N MET A 68 -27.26 -19.38 12.95
CA MET A 68 -25.82 -19.19 12.79
C MET A 68 -25.51 -17.81 12.18
N SER A 69 -24.35 -17.26 12.46
CA SER A 69 -23.78 -16.17 11.66
C SER A 69 -23.31 -16.73 10.31
N LYS A 70 -23.14 -15.87 9.30
CA LYS A 70 -22.61 -16.30 7.99
C LYS A 70 -21.30 -17.08 8.14
N LYS A 71 -20.45 -16.65 9.07
CA LYS A 71 -19.14 -17.30 9.35
C LYS A 71 -19.33 -18.68 9.98
N GLU A 72 -20.19 -18.80 10.98
CA GLU A 72 -20.49 -20.09 11.61
C GLU A 72 -21.14 -21.07 10.63
N ALA A 73 -22.08 -20.56 9.80
CA ALA A 73 -22.71 -21.34 8.75
C ALA A 73 -21.68 -21.86 7.74
N ALA A 74 -20.79 -20.98 7.24
CA ALA A 74 -19.72 -21.37 6.33
C ALA A 74 -18.83 -22.46 6.94
N GLN A 75 -18.37 -22.27 8.18
CA GLN A 75 -17.52 -23.24 8.88
C GLN A 75 -18.24 -24.60 9.10
N THR A 76 -19.54 -24.57 9.45
CA THR A 76 -20.28 -25.81 9.70
C THR A 76 -20.55 -26.58 8.41
N VAL A 77 -20.86 -25.84 7.33
CA VAL A 77 -21.06 -26.45 6.01
C VAL A 77 -19.75 -27.01 5.46
N GLU A 78 -18.64 -26.29 5.67
CA GLU A 78 -17.29 -26.72 5.32
C GLU A 78 -16.89 -27.99 6.11
N GLN A 79 -17.15 -28.06 7.40
CA GLN A 79 -16.91 -29.27 8.21
C GLN A 79 -17.71 -30.47 7.69
N LYS A 80 -18.96 -30.26 7.31
CA LYS A 80 -19.81 -31.34 6.73
C LYS A 80 -19.29 -31.79 5.38
N PHE A 81 -18.83 -30.86 4.54
CA PHE A 81 -18.19 -31.19 3.27
C PHE A 81 -16.94 -32.06 3.47
N GLU A 82 -16.08 -31.68 4.43
CA GLU A 82 -14.88 -32.46 4.77
C GLU A 82 -15.25 -33.88 5.23
N GLU A 83 -16.24 -34.02 6.13
CA GLU A 83 -16.69 -35.32 6.59
C GLU A 83 -17.18 -36.25 5.44
N ASP A 84 -17.92 -35.68 4.48
CA ASP A 84 -18.56 -36.45 3.43
C ASP A 84 -17.60 -36.81 2.27
N TYR A 85 -16.58 -35.99 2.02
CA TYR A 85 -15.71 -36.13 0.83
C TYR A 85 -14.24 -36.45 1.13
N LYS A 86 -13.78 -36.42 2.40
CA LYS A 86 -12.37 -36.66 2.77
C LYS A 86 -11.75 -37.95 2.23
N ASP A 87 -12.57 -38.97 2.01
CA ASP A 87 -12.13 -40.29 1.52
C ASP A 87 -12.38 -40.47 0.01
N THR A 88 -12.70 -39.39 -0.71
CA THR A 88 -12.93 -39.44 -2.16
C THR A 88 -11.64 -39.75 -2.90
N ALA A 89 -11.65 -40.80 -3.69
CA ALA A 89 -10.48 -41.28 -4.42
C ALA A 89 -10.82 -41.70 -5.84
N VAL A 90 -9.82 -41.66 -6.72
CA VAL A 90 -9.82 -42.27 -8.05
C VAL A 90 -8.90 -43.50 -8.06
N THR A 91 -9.25 -44.49 -8.88
CA THR A 91 -8.40 -45.67 -9.11
C THR A 91 -7.71 -45.54 -10.45
N VAL A 92 -6.40 -45.68 -10.45
CA VAL A 92 -5.57 -45.68 -11.65
C VAL A 92 -4.98 -47.09 -11.83
N GLU A 93 -5.12 -47.68 -13.02
CA GLU A 93 -4.51 -48.98 -13.37
C GLU A 93 -3.31 -48.79 -14.29
N LEU A 94 -2.19 -49.38 -13.90
CA LEU A 94 -0.97 -49.41 -14.67
C LEU A 94 -0.42 -50.85 -14.65
N ASP A 95 -0.39 -51.48 -15.81
CA ASP A 95 0.14 -52.84 -16.02
C ASP A 95 -0.46 -53.89 -15.04
N GLY A 96 -1.76 -53.80 -14.81
CA GLY A 96 -2.51 -54.68 -13.91
C GLY A 96 -2.40 -54.37 -12.43
N GLN A 97 -1.62 -53.35 -12.05
CA GLN A 97 -1.55 -52.85 -10.70
C GLN A 97 -2.50 -51.66 -10.54
N GLN A 98 -3.27 -51.62 -9.44
CA GLN A 98 -4.18 -50.55 -9.15
C GLN A 98 -3.61 -49.60 -8.08
N TYR A 99 -3.68 -48.30 -8.37
CA TYR A 99 -3.27 -47.21 -7.51
C TYR A 99 -4.51 -46.41 -7.12
N THR A 100 -4.81 -46.34 -5.83
CA THR A 100 -5.90 -45.55 -5.31
C THR A 100 -5.35 -44.21 -4.85
N MET A 101 -5.88 -43.12 -5.41
CA MET A 101 -5.41 -41.74 -5.17
C MET A 101 -6.52 -40.92 -4.54
N ASN A 102 -6.32 -40.41 -3.32
CA ASN A 102 -7.28 -39.53 -2.67
C ASN A 102 -7.24 -38.15 -3.36
N VAL A 103 -8.39 -37.75 -3.92
CA VAL A 103 -8.54 -36.50 -4.67
C VAL A 103 -9.31 -35.41 -3.90
N PHE A 104 -9.59 -35.65 -2.62
CA PHE A 104 -10.25 -34.65 -1.78
C PHE A 104 -9.52 -33.28 -1.76
N PRO A 105 -8.17 -33.18 -1.73
CA PRO A 105 -7.49 -31.90 -1.79
C PRO A 105 -7.80 -31.05 -3.04
N MET A 106 -8.26 -31.66 -4.12
CA MET A 106 -8.64 -30.94 -5.34
C MET A 106 -10.05 -30.38 -5.27
N LEU A 107 -10.85 -30.82 -4.32
CA LEU A 107 -12.25 -30.46 -4.20
C LEU A 107 -12.40 -29.26 -3.27
N GLY A 108 -13.40 -28.46 -3.58
CA GLY A 108 -13.87 -27.40 -2.72
C GLY A 108 -15.36 -27.18 -2.92
N MET A 109 -15.95 -26.48 -1.99
CA MET A 109 -17.35 -26.13 -2.04
C MET A 109 -17.52 -24.68 -1.60
N ASP A 110 -18.07 -23.84 -2.44
CA ASP A 110 -18.41 -22.48 -2.09
C ASP A 110 -19.92 -22.34 -1.89
N ALA A 111 -20.32 -22.30 -0.63
CA ALA A 111 -21.71 -22.09 -0.23
C ALA A 111 -22.02 -20.61 0.09
N SER A 112 -21.10 -19.69 -0.20
CA SER A 112 -21.22 -18.28 0.18
C SER A 112 -22.45 -17.61 -0.41
N ALA A 113 -22.79 -17.93 -1.66
CA ALA A 113 -23.97 -17.40 -2.33
C ALA A 113 -25.29 -17.91 -1.70
N GLU A 114 -25.34 -19.17 -1.30
CA GLU A 114 -26.50 -19.79 -0.66
C GLU A 114 -26.65 -19.31 0.79
N ILE A 115 -25.54 -19.13 1.49
CA ILE A 115 -25.50 -18.52 2.83
C ILE A 115 -25.99 -17.06 2.74
N GLU A 116 -25.56 -16.32 1.72
CA GLU A 116 -26.02 -14.95 1.51
C GLU A 116 -27.51 -14.89 1.20
N LYS A 117 -28.02 -15.74 0.30
CA LYS A 117 -29.45 -15.86 0.00
C LYS A 117 -30.27 -16.21 1.24
N ALA A 118 -29.77 -17.13 2.06
CA ALA A 118 -30.43 -17.51 3.32
C ALA A 118 -30.41 -16.36 4.33
N TYR A 119 -29.31 -15.61 4.37
CA TYR A 119 -29.17 -14.46 5.24
C TYR A 119 -30.06 -13.29 4.79
N GLU A 120 -30.06 -12.96 3.49
CA GLU A 120 -30.88 -11.88 2.94
C GLU A 120 -32.39 -12.11 3.17
N LYS A 121 -32.79 -13.38 3.31
CA LYS A 121 -34.17 -13.74 3.62
C LYS A 121 -34.46 -13.30 5.07
N GLY A 122 -35.23 -12.21 5.21
CA GLY A 122 -35.59 -11.62 6.49
C GLY A 122 -34.69 -10.44 6.91
N HIS A 123 -33.65 -10.13 6.15
CA HIS A 123 -32.77 -8.96 6.39
C HIS A 123 -33.03 -7.83 5.38
N GLY A 124 -34.26 -7.68 4.94
CA GLY A 124 -34.68 -6.67 3.99
C GLY A 124 -34.57 -5.23 4.54
N ASN A 125 -35.44 -4.36 4.07
CA ASN A 125 -35.47 -2.96 4.49
C ASN A 125 -35.63 -2.85 6.02
N LEU A 126 -34.84 -1.98 6.65
CA LEU A 126 -34.84 -1.73 8.11
C LEU A 126 -36.26 -1.58 8.71
N LEU A 127 -37.20 -1.01 7.97
CA LEU A 127 -38.56 -0.79 8.44
C LEU A 127 -39.46 -2.05 8.41
N VAL A 128 -39.15 -3.03 7.58
CA VAL A 128 -39.89 -4.32 7.49
C VAL A 128 -39.20 -5.43 8.28
N ARG A 129 -37.90 -5.26 8.57
CA ARG A 129 -37.03 -6.23 9.20
C ARG A 129 -37.58 -6.81 10.52
N GLY A 130 -38.17 -5.96 11.36
CA GLY A 130 -38.78 -6.41 12.60
C GLY A 130 -39.96 -7.34 12.39
N LEU A 131 -40.78 -7.13 11.34
CA LEU A 131 -41.87 -8.02 10.96
C LEU A 131 -41.34 -9.33 10.39
N GLU A 132 -40.38 -9.27 9.52
CA GLU A 132 -39.73 -10.44 8.93
C GLU A 132 -39.08 -11.31 10.01
N TRP A 133 -38.41 -10.71 11.01
CA TRP A 133 -37.86 -11.45 12.15
C TRP A 133 -38.95 -12.18 12.95
N VAL A 134 -40.08 -11.52 13.24
CA VAL A 134 -41.21 -12.12 13.96
C VAL A 134 -41.83 -13.26 13.16
N GLU A 135 -41.98 -13.07 11.83
CA GLU A 135 -42.52 -14.09 10.93
C GLU A 135 -41.58 -15.31 10.90
N MET A 136 -40.29 -15.12 10.80
CA MET A 136 -39.29 -16.18 10.82
C MET A 136 -39.24 -16.92 12.16
N LYS A 137 -39.38 -16.20 13.29
CA LYS A 137 -39.27 -16.76 14.64
C LYS A 137 -40.52 -17.53 15.08
N TRP A 138 -41.71 -17.09 14.70
CA TRP A 138 -42.96 -17.63 15.18
C TRP A 138 -43.97 -17.98 14.05
N GLY A 139 -43.67 -17.63 12.82
CA GLY A 139 -44.44 -18.01 11.66
C GLY A 139 -44.12 -19.43 11.20
N LYS A 140 -44.81 -19.88 10.17
CA LYS A 140 -44.41 -21.04 9.38
C LYS A 140 -43.40 -20.58 8.37
N ALA A 141 -42.14 -20.47 8.78
CA ALA A 141 -41.04 -20.17 7.87
C ALA A 141 -41.00 -21.19 6.74
N GLU A 142 -40.88 -20.73 5.51
CA GLU A 142 -40.61 -21.56 4.36
C GLU A 142 -39.27 -22.25 4.57
N LYS A 143 -39.27 -23.59 4.46
CA LYS A 143 -38.01 -24.34 4.54
C LYS A 143 -37.20 -24.15 3.26
N LEU A 144 -36.03 -23.55 3.38
CA LEU A 144 -35.10 -23.40 2.28
C LEU A 144 -34.10 -24.55 2.32
N SER A 145 -33.98 -25.28 1.25
CA SER A 145 -32.96 -26.31 1.11
C SER A 145 -32.11 -26.00 -0.10
N TYR A 146 -30.84 -25.83 0.12
CA TYR A 146 -29.87 -25.62 -0.94
C TYR A 146 -28.99 -26.84 -1.06
N ASP A 147 -28.73 -27.22 -2.30
CA ASP A 147 -27.83 -28.32 -2.63
C ASP A 147 -26.65 -27.71 -3.40
N VAL A 148 -25.50 -27.56 -2.69
CA VAL A 148 -24.25 -27.04 -3.25
C VAL A 148 -23.37 -28.22 -3.59
N GLN A 149 -23.09 -28.39 -4.86
CA GLN A 149 -22.21 -29.47 -5.30
C GLN A 149 -20.75 -29.08 -5.11
N PRO A 150 -19.89 -30.02 -4.72
CA PRO A 150 -18.46 -29.82 -4.74
C PRO A 150 -17.99 -29.54 -6.16
N THR A 151 -16.92 -28.78 -6.26
CA THR A 151 -16.26 -28.47 -7.53
C THR A 151 -14.76 -28.64 -7.40
N ALA A 152 -14.07 -28.83 -8.51
CA ALA A 152 -12.61 -28.88 -8.54
C ALA A 152 -12.05 -27.45 -8.40
N THR A 153 -11.73 -27.03 -7.17
CA THR A 153 -11.23 -25.68 -6.87
C THR A 153 -9.71 -25.59 -6.84
N HIS A 154 -9.01 -26.69 -6.60
CA HIS A 154 -7.56 -26.77 -6.48
C HIS A 154 -7.00 -27.83 -7.44
N PRO A 155 -7.10 -27.58 -8.77
CA PRO A 155 -6.65 -28.57 -9.76
C PRO A 155 -5.13 -28.81 -9.73
N ASP A 156 -4.36 -27.89 -9.21
CA ASP A 156 -2.91 -27.93 -8.99
C ASP A 156 -2.49 -28.93 -7.91
N GLU A 157 -3.37 -29.30 -6.99
CA GLU A 157 -3.11 -30.33 -5.97
C GLU A 157 -2.90 -31.73 -6.59
N VAL A 158 -3.31 -31.95 -7.84
CA VAL A 158 -3.10 -33.22 -8.57
C VAL A 158 -1.64 -33.63 -8.62
N GLU A 159 -0.71 -32.66 -8.64
CA GLU A 159 0.74 -32.91 -8.60
C GLU A 159 1.14 -33.70 -7.36
N GLY A 160 0.79 -33.19 -6.18
CA GLY A 160 1.08 -33.85 -4.92
C GLY A 160 0.39 -35.20 -4.76
N ILE A 161 -0.81 -35.35 -5.32
CA ILE A 161 -1.59 -36.60 -5.29
C ILE A 161 -0.89 -37.69 -6.11
N VAL A 162 -0.48 -37.37 -7.32
CA VAL A 162 0.22 -38.30 -8.20
C VAL A 162 1.58 -38.67 -7.60
N GLN A 163 2.32 -37.69 -7.07
CA GLN A 163 3.60 -37.94 -6.41
C GLN A 163 3.42 -38.86 -5.18
N ALA A 164 2.43 -38.62 -4.33
CA ALA A 164 2.17 -39.43 -3.14
C ALA A 164 1.75 -40.86 -3.47
N SER A 165 1.24 -41.13 -4.67
CA SER A 165 0.84 -42.48 -5.09
C SER A 165 2.02 -43.42 -5.42
N GLY A 166 3.21 -42.87 -5.71
CA GLY A 166 4.37 -43.62 -6.15
C GLY A 166 4.25 -44.19 -7.56
N ILE A 167 3.20 -43.90 -8.33
CA ILE A 167 2.98 -44.44 -9.67
C ILE A 167 4.09 -44.05 -10.65
N GLN A 168 4.72 -42.88 -10.40
CA GLN A 168 5.83 -42.36 -11.22
C GLN A 168 7.10 -43.22 -11.14
N ASP A 169 7.27 -44.01 -10.07
CA ASP A 169 8.46 -44.84 -9.84
C ASP A 169 8.32 -46.23 -10.52
N TYR A 170 7.18 -46.40 -11.23
CA TYR A 170 6.92 -47.66 -11.92
C TYR A 170 7.98 -47.96 -12.99
N ASN A 171 8.44 -49.19 -13.06
CA ASN A 171 9.46 -49.72 -13.99
C ASN A 171 10.84 -49.10 -13.89
N SER A 172 11.28 -48.66 -12.75
CA SER A 172 12.58 -47.98 -12.56
C SER A 172 12.76 -46.74 -13.42
N MET A 173 11.69 -46.30 -14.13
CA MET A 173 11.73 -44.99 -14.77
C MET A 173 11.63 -43.92 -13.70
N GLN A 174 12.54 -43.01 -13.76
CA GLN A 174 12.53 -41.83 -12.96
C GLN A 174 12.64 -40.61 -13.86
N ASP A 175 11.73 -39.69 -13.72
CA ASP A 175 11.89 -38.42 -14.40
C ASP A 175 13.08 -37.66 -13.86
N THR A 176 13.67 -36.84 -14.72
CA THR A 176 14.59 -35.82 -14.26
C THR A 176 13.81 -34.86 -13.35
N THR A 177 14.27 -34.74 -12.13
CA THR A 177 13.73 -33.79 -11.15
C THR A 177 14.79 -32.78 -10.79
N TYR A 178 14.37 -31.64 -10.21
CA TYR A 178 15.32 -30.66 -9.72
C TYR A 178 14.77 -29.96 -8.48
N GLU A 179 15.71 -29.47 -7.68
CA GLU A 179 15.46 -28.67 -6.49
C GLU A 179 16.27 -27.40 -6.57
N VAL A 180 15.60 -26.26 -6.33
CA VAL A 180 16.24 -24.95 -6.19
C VAL A 180 16.58 -24.75 -4.72
N THR A 181 17.87 -24.65 -4.42
CA THR A 181 18.38 -24.39 -3.07
C THR A 181 18.83 -22.93 -2.95
N ASP A 182 19.24 -22.53 -1.77
CA ASP A 182 19.78 -21.17 -1.54
C ASP A 182 21.10 -20.92 -2.30
N THR A 183 21.82 -21.97 -2.71
CA THR A 183 23.17 -21.86 -3.27
C THR A 183 23.34 -22.42 -4.67
N GLY A 184 22.35 -23.15 -5.17
CA GLY A 184 22.43 -23.79 -6.47
C GLY A 184 21.18 -24.54 -6.86
N LEU A 185 21.20 -25.09 -8.07
CA LEU A 185 20.21 -26.01 -8.58
C LEU A 185 20.78 -27.43 -8.46
N ILE A 186 20.05 -28.32 -7.81
CA ILE A 186 20.35 -29.74 -7.78
C ILE A 186 19.43 -30.39 -8.80
N VAL A 187 20.00 -31.07 -9.79
CA VAL A 187 19.27 -31.81 -10.82
C VAL A 187 19.54 -33.30 -10.65
N HIS A 188 18.49 -34.06 -10.39
CA HIS A 188 18.56 -35.50 -10.41
C HIS A 188 18.23 -36.01 -11.81
N LYS A 189 19.23 -36.47 -12.56
CA LYS A 189 19.04 -36.98 -13.94
C LYS A 189 18.33 -38.30 -13.89
N GLY A 190 17.18 -38.36 -14.55
CA GLY A 190 16.34 -39.55 -14.56
C GLY A 190 16.98 -40.81 -15.17
N ILE A 191 16.22 -41.88 -15.16
CA ILE A 191 16.61 -43.15 -15.79
C ILE A 191 15.74 -43.37 -17.02
N SER A 192 16.36 -43.63 -18.14
CA SER A 192 15.66 -44.03 -19.38
C SER A 192 14.89 -45.32 -19.16
N GLY A 193 13.73 -45.44 -19.70
CA GLY A 193 12.89 -46.63 -19.60
C GLY A 193 11.42 -46.28 -19.88
N THR A 194 10.48 -47.20 -19.88
CA THR A 194 9.06 -46.87 -19.96
C THR A 194 8.57 -46.29 -18.64
N ARG A 195 7.92 -45.16 -18.68
CA ARG A 195 7.34 -44.49 -17.52
C ARG A 195 5.88 -44.13 -17.75
N PRO A 196 5.12 -43.91 -16.71
CA PRO A 196 3.83 -43.24 -16.85
C PRO A 196 4.00 -41.90 -17.53
N ASP A 197 3.10 -41.55 -18.42
CA ASP A 197 2.93 -40.17 -18.88
C ASP A 197 2.20 -39.40 -17.78
N VAL A 198 2.99 -38.84 -16.88
CA VAL A 198 2.49 -38.17 -15.68
C VAL A 198 1.59 -36.99 -16.04
N ASP A 199 1.92 -36.23 -17.10
CA ASP A 199 1.14 -35.08 -17.50
C ASP A 199 -0.21 -35.48 -18.11
N ALA A 200 -0.23 -36.49 -18.94
CA ALA A 200 -1.46 -37.06 -19.45
C ALA A 200 -2.30 -37.70 -18.32
N LEU A 201 -1.67 -38.37 -17.36
CA LEU A 201 -2.33 -38.93 -16.19
C LEU A 201 -2.97 -37.84 -15.33
N LYS A 202 -2.24 -36.75 -15.01
CA LYS A 202 -2.79 -35.59 -14.29
C LYS A 202 -4.00 -35.00 -14.99
N GLN A 203 -3.92 -34.81 -16.30
CA GLN A 203 -5.06 -34.31 -17.10
C GLN A 203 -6.27 -35.25 -17.02
N GLN A 204 -6.06 -36.54 -17.06
CA GLN A 204 -7.15 -37.51 -16.91
C GLN A 204 -7.76 -37.46 -15.51
N ILE A 205 -6.93 -37.38 -14.46
CA ILE A 205 -7.42 -37.22 -13.08
C ILE A 205 -8.20 -35.90 -12.93
N GLN A 206 -7.65 -34.78 -13.41
CA GLN A 206 -8.35 -33.50 -13.37
C GLN A 206 -9.67 -33.50 -14.11
N THR A 207 -9.71 -34.20 -15.27
CA THR A 207 -10.96 -34.35 -16.06
C THR A 207 -12.01 -35.12 -15.29
N ASN A 208 -11.62 -36.26 -14.68
CA ASN A 208 -12.54 -37.07 -13.88
C ASN A 208 -13.01 -36.31 -12.63
N VAL A 209 -12.13 -35.61 -11.94
CA VAL A 209 -12.46 -34.80 -10.76
C VAL A 209 -13.38 -33.64 -11.14
N THR A 210 -13.11 -32.96 -12.26
CA THR A 210 -13.98 -31.88 -12.76
C THR A 210 -15.37 -32.37 -13.14
N ALA A 211 -15.46 -33.60 -13.70
CA ALA A 211 -16.71 -34.27 -14.02
C ALA A 211 -17.36 -34.93 -12.80
N MET A 212 -16.75 -34.86 -11.61
CA MET A 212 -17.18 -35.55 -10.38
C MET A 212 -17.33 -37.08 -10.58
N ASN A 213 -16.51 -37.64 -11.46
CA ASN A 213 -16.49 -39.09 -11.77
C ASN A 213 -15.36 -39.77 -11.01
N PHE A 214 -15.69 -40.45 -9.92
CA PHE A 214 -14.74 -41.15 -9.04
C PHE A 214 -14.83 -42.68 -9.14
N GLN A 215 -15.75 -43.20 -9.97
CA GLN A 215 -16.05 -44.63 -10.03
C GLN A 215 -15.31 -45.35 -11.16
N ASP A 216 -14.94 -44.65 -12.23
CA ASP A 216 -14.27 -45.23 -13.37
C ASP A 216 -12.78 -45.41 -13.09
N VAL A 217 -12.24 -46.59 -13.47
CA VAL A 217 -10.82 -46.84 -13.38
C VAL A 217 -10.10 -46.13 -14.53
N ILE A 218 -9.13 -45.31 -14.19
CA ILE A 218 -8.30 -44.59 -15.14
C ILE A 218 -7.18 -45.51 -15.59
N SER A 219 -7.11 -45.84 -16.87
CA SER A 219 -5.93 -46.49 -17.44
C SER A 219 -4.78 -45.51 -17.54
N CYS A 220 -3.67 -45.77 -16.87
CA CYS A 220 -2.52 -44.88 -16.85
C CYS A 220 -1.89 -44.74 -18.24
N PRO A 221 -1.83 -43.55 -18.81
CA PRO A 221 -1.06 -43.34 -20.02
C PRO A 221 0.43 -43.61 -19.77
N THR A 222 1.10 -44.19 -20.75
CA THR A 222 2.55 -44.42 -20.69
C THR A 222 3.25 -43.58 -21.74
N ALA A 223 4.35 -42.91 -21.36
CA ALA A 223 5.24 -42.22 -22.28
C ALA A 223 6.38 -43.11 -22.73
N GLU A 224 6.76 -42.93 -23.99
CA GLU A 224 7.96 -43.59 -24.52
C GLU A 224 9.24 -42.95 -23.91
N ASN A 225 10.17 -43.73 -23.71
CA ASN A 225 11.55 -43.83 -23.31
C ASN A 225 12.49 -42.61 -23.55
N GLN A 226 12.08 -41.38 -23.34
CA GLN A 226 12.98 -40.23 -23.43
C GLN A 226 12.95 -39.39 -22.16
N LEU A 227 14.13 -39.17 -21.58
CA LEU A 227 14.31 -38.21 -20.49
C LEU A 227 13.95 -36.80 -20.98
N THR A 228 13.10 -36.14 -20.27
CA THR A 228 12.80 -34.75 -20.54
C THR A 228 13.90 -33.88 -19.92
N GLU A 229 14.59 -33.13 -20.75
CA GLU A 229 15.57 -32.15 -20.31
C GLU A 229 14.85 -31.02 -19.56
N PRO A 230 15.33 -30.58 -18.38
CA PRO A 230 14.79 -29.40 -17.71
C PRO A 230 14.92 -28.16 -18.56
N ASP A 231 13.94 -27.25 -18.47
CA ASP A 231 14.05 -25.93 -19.08
C ASP A 231 15.02 -25.06 -18.26
N PHE A 232 16.31 -25.26 -18.46
CA PHE A 232 17.35 -24.49 -17.76
C PHE A 232 17.28 -23.01 -18.03
N ALA A 233 16.80 -22.58 -19.19
CA ALA A 233 16.62 -21.15 -19.48
C ALA A 233 15.46 -20.55 -18.67
N GLY A 234 14.34 -21.26 -18.60
CA GLY A 234 13.21 -20.89 -17.76
C GLY A 234 13.56 -20.87 -16.27
N ILE A 235 14.27 -21.91 -15.81
CA ILE A 235 14.76 -21.98 -14.42
C ILE A 235 15.72 -20.82 -14.12
N ALA A 236 16.69 -20.55 -14.98
CA ALA A 236 17.62 -19.43 -14.81
C ALA A 236 16.90 -18.08 -14.75
N SER A 237 15.86 -17.92 -15.58
CA SER A 237 15.02 -16.71 -15.56
C SER A 237 14.22 -16.54 -14.27
N GLN A 238 13.76 -17.63 -13.67
CA GLN A 238 13.03 -17.62 -12.39
C GLN A 238 13.94 -17.34 -11.19
N ILE A 239 15.20 -17.83 -11.26
CA ILE A 239 16.21 -17.65 -10.21
C ILE A 239 16.79 -16.23 -10.25
N TYR A 240 16.81 -15.63 -11.44
CA TYR A 240 17.42 -14.31 -11.61
C TYR A 240 16.77 -13.28 -10.71
N THR A 241 17.62 -12.62 -9.94
CA THR A 241 17.25 -11.44 -9.18
C THR A 241 18.32 -10.37 -9.31
N ASP A 242 17.92 -9.13 -9.48
CA ASP A 242 18.86 -8.01 -9.40
C ASP A 242 19.35 -7.82 -7.95
N PRO A 243 20.59 -7.37 -7.77
CA PRO A 243 21.07 -6.97 -6.47
C PRO A 243 20.28 -5.73 -5.99
N VAL A 244 19.87 -5.75 -4.73
CA VAL A 244 19.08 -4.66 -4.12
C VAL A 244 19.96 -3.96 -3.09
N ASN A 245 20.17 -2.67 -3.27
CA ASN A 245 20.90 -1.84 -2.34
C ASN A 245 20.21 -1.77 -0.98
N ALA A 246 20.97 -1.65 0.08
CA ALA A 246 20.45 -1.25 1.37
C ALA A 246 19.81 0.14 1.27
N THR A 247 18.72 0.34 1.98
CA THR A 247 18.00 1.61 2.05
C THR A 247 17.53 1.88 3.47
N LEU A 248 16.75 2.94 3.67
CA LEU A 248 16.10 3.24 4.95
C LEU A 248 14.60 3.06 4.80
N ASP A 249 13.94 2.60 5.87
CA ASP A 249 12.50 2.46 5.98
C ASP A 249 11.89 3.68 6.68
N PRO A 250 11.20 4.58 5.95
CA PRO A 250 10.58 5.77 6.53
C PRO A 250 9.50 5.44 7.58
N ASP A 251 8.78 4.34 7.37
CA ASP A 251 7.66 3.94 8.24
C ASP A 251 8.14 3.32 9.56
N ASN A 252 9.42 2.93 9.61
CA ASN A 252 10.05 2.31 10.78
C ASN A 252 11.23 3.16 11.32
N GLY A 253 11.01 4.48 11.40
CA GLY A 253 11.99 5.40 11.99
C GLY A 253 13.32 5.48 11.23
N TYR A 254 13.30 5.25 9.93
CA TYR A 254 14.48 5.22 9.06
C TYR A 254 15.52 4.15 9.48
N SER A 255 15.05 3.00 9.95
CA SER A 255 15.92 1.85 10.19
C SER A 255 16.48 1.32 8.86
N VAL A 256 17.68 0.76 8.90
CA VAL A 256 18.32 0.23 7.70
C VAL A 256 17.60 -1.03 7.25
N VAL A 257 17.10 -1.03 6.01
CA VAL A 257 16.63 -2.22 5.30
C VAL A 257 17.84 -2.90 4.67
N ALA A 258 18.02 -4.18 4.98
CA ALA A 258 19.17 -4.94 4.52
C ALA A 258 19.21 -5.05 2.99
N SER A 259 20.41 -4.96 2.45
CA SER A 259 20.69 -5.26 1.04
C SER A 259 20.44 -6.73 0.73
N LYS A 260 20.19 -7.02 -0.53
CA LYS A 260 20.08 -8.41 -1.03
C LYS A 260 21.01 -8.59 -2.21
N ASN A 261 21.74 -9.70 -2.22
CA ASN A 261 22.53 -10.07 -3.37
C ASN A 261 21.60 -10.42 -4.55
N GLY A 262 22.02 -10.05 -5.72
CA GLY A 262 21.47 -10.59 -6.95
C GLY A 262 21.88 -12.03 -7.11
N THR A 263 21.04 -12.85 -7.73
CA THR A 263 21.30 -14.28 -7.99
C THR A 263 21.15 -14.54 -9.47
N SER A 264 22.03 -15.35 -10.04
CA SER A 264 21.95 -15.80 -11.42
C SER A 264 22.49 -17.21 -11.59
N MET A 265 22.05 -17.86 -12.65
CA MET A 265 22.54 -19.18 -13.06
C MET A 265 22.86 -19.14 -14.56
N ASN A 266 23.96 -19.79 -14.95
CA ASN A 266 24.28 -19.94 -16.36
C ASN A 266 23.55 -21.17 -16.92
N ALA A 267 22.52 -20.96 -17.73
CA ALA A 267 21.69 -22.00 -18.31
C ALA A 267 22.45 -22.91 -19.29
N ASP A 268 23.36 -22.36 -20.09
CA ASP A 268 24.15 -23.13 -21.07
C ASP A 268 25.11 -24.09 -20.36
N ASN A 269 25.71 -23.62 -19.26
CA ASN A 269 26.57 -24.47 -18.45
C ASN A 269 25.78 -25.59 -17.77
N ALA A 270 24.61 -25.23 -17.21
CA ALA A 270 23.69 -26.20 -16.60
C ALA A 270 23.26 -27.29 -17.57
N LYS A 271 22.92 -26.89 -18.80
CA LYS A 271 22.58 -27.83 -19.87
C LYS A 271 23.76 -28.75 -20.23
N ALA A 272 24.95 -28.19 -20.42
CA ALA A 272 26.15 -28.97 -20.77
C ALA A 272 26.53 -29.99 -19.67
N GLU A 273 26.41 -29.60 -18.39
CA GLU A 273 26.63 -30.51 -17.26
C GLU A 273 25.58 -31.63 -17.24
N TYR A 274 24.30 -31.28 -17.48
CA TYR A 274 23.22 -32.26 -17.57
C TYR A 274 23.42 -33.24 -18.72
N GLU A 275 23.76 -32.77 -19.92
CA GLU A 275 24.00 -33.63 -21.09
C GLU A 275 25.15 -34.62 -20.87
N SER A 276 26.23 -34.19 -20.21
CA SER A 276 27.43 -34.99 -19.95
C SER A 276 27.31 -35.93 -18.78
N ALA A 277 26.34 -35.75 -17.89
CA ALA A 277 26.18 -36.60 -16.72
C ALA A 277 25.59 -37.97 -17.07
N GLU A 278 25.92 -38.99 -16.27
CA GLU A 278 25.31 -40.33 -16.37
C GLU A 278 23.86 -40.28 -15.83
N GLU A 279 23.03 -41.21 -16.32
CA GLU A 279 21.69 -41.41 -15.78
C GLU A 279 21.73 -41.75 -14.28
N ASN A 280 20.71 -41.44 -13.52
CA ASN A 280 20.61 -41.72 -12.09
C ASN A 280 21.72 -41.04 -11.25
N THR A 281 22.12 -39.83 -11.63
CA THR A 281 23.13 -39.06 -10.89
C THR A 281 22.61 -37.68 -10.52
N ASP A 282 23.11 -37.13 -9.40
CA ASP A 282 22.86 -35.78 -8.98
C ASP A 282 23.90 -34.82 -9.57
N ILE A 283 23.41 -33.74 -10.15
CA ILE A 283 24.21 -32.66 -10.74
C ILE A 283 23.94 -31.41 -9.90
N THR A 284 25.00 -30.81 -9.39
CA THR A 284 24.88 -29.56 -8.62
C THR A 284 25.41 -28.39 -9.43
N ILE A 285 24.55 -27.48 -9.79
CA ILE A 285 24.83 -26.28 -10.58
C ILE A 285 24.82 -25.08 -9.64
N PRO A 286 26.00 -24.50 -9.34
CA PRO A 286 26.07 -23.40 -8.39
C PRO A 286 25.46 -22.10 -8.94
N PHE A 287 24.87 -21.29 -8.09
CA PHE A 287 24.46 -19.94 -8.42
C PHE A 287 25.62 -18.97 -8.33
N THR A 288 25.53 -17.94 -9.15
CA THR A 288 26.42 -16.78 -9.06
C THR A 288 25.71 -15.68 -8.30
N PHE A 289 26.35 -15.18 -7.24
CA PHE A 289 25.83 -14.08 -6.42
C PHE A 289 26.54 -12.80 -6.79
N THR A 290 25.76 -11.76 -7.04
CA THR A 290 26.26 -10.40 -7.32
C THR A 290 25.92 -9.51 -6.14
N GLU A 291 26.94 -8.97 -5.51
CA GLU A 291 26.74 -8.01 -4.42
C GLU A 291 26.15 -6.69 -4.95
N PRO A 292 25.21 -6.07 -4.21
CA PRO A 292 24.74 -4.73 -4.53
C PRO A 292 25.83 -3.68 -4.34
N GLU A 293 25.69 -2.56 -5.00
CA GLU A 293 26.65 -1.44 -4.89
C GLU A 293 26.72 -0.93 -3.46
N ILE A 294 25.57 -0.84 -2.77
CA ILE A 294 25.46 -0.43 -1.38
C ILE A 294 24.97 -1.63 -0.55
N THR A 295 25.92 -2.31 0.07
CA THR A 295 25.60 -3.38 1.03
C THR A 295 25.11 -2.80 2.35
N THR A 296 24.49 -3.63 3.19
CA THR A 296 24.07 -3.25 4.53
C THR A 296 25.23 -2.68 5.36
N GLU A 297 26.40 -3.29 5.24
CA GLU A 297 27.63 -2.83 5.92
C GLU A 297 28.08 -1.47 5.42
N LYS A 298 28.08 -1.27 4.09
CA LYS A 298 28.42 0.04 3.48
C LYS A 298 27.42 1.11 3.89
N MET A 299 26.10 0.79 3.92
CA MET A 299 25.08 1.73 4.38
C MET A 299 25.36 2.14 5.83
N ASN A 300 25.52 1.19 6.74
CA ASN A 300 25.79 1.47 8.15
C ASN A 300 27.08 2.27 8.38
N ALA A 301 28.13 1.96 7.62
CA ALA A 301 29.43 2.63 7.76
C ALA A 301 29.43 4.06 7.23
N ASN A 302 28.56 4.37 6.28
CA ASN A 302 28.56 5.66 5.58
C ASN A 302 27.35 6.54 5.91
N LEU A 303 26.33 6.02 6.57
CA LEU A 303 25.09 6.74 6.84
C LEU A 303 25.36 8.04 7.61
N PHE A 304 25.05 9.18 6.96
CA PHE A 304 25.22 10.52 7.51
C PHE A 304 26.63 10.82 8.06
N LYS A 305 27.64 10.18 7.51
CA LYS A 305 29.02 10.22 7.98
C LYS A 305 29.70 11.61 7.81
N ASP A 306 29.34 12.28 6.73
CA ASP A 306 29.98 13.53 6.32
C ASP A 306 29.00 14.70 6.45
N THR A 307 29.54 15.89 6.63
CA THR A 307 28.82 17.14 6.40
C THR A 307 29.08 17.56 4.95
N LEU A 308 28.03 17.40 4.10
CA LEU A 308 28.10 17.76 2.68
C LEU A 308 28.12 19.27 2.47
N GLY A 309 27.30 19.98 3.24
CA GLY A 309 27.21 21.43 3.20
C GLY A 309 26.74 22.00 4.54
N SER A 310 27.12 23.22 4.83
CA SER A 310 26.68 23.93 6.04
C SER A 310 26.65 25.43 5.83
N TYR A 311 25.64 26.07 6.42
CA TYR A 311 25.54 27.53 6.44
C TYR A 311 24.92 28.01 7.75
N SER A 312 25.25 29.24 8.14
CA SER A 312 24.66 29.84 9.34
C SER A 312 24.19 31.25 9.04
N SER A 313 23.07 31.64 9.61
CA SER A 313 22.54 32.99 9.57
C SER A 313 22.11 33.46 10.96
N SER A 314 22.24 34.74 11.24
CA SER A 314 21.86 35.30 12.53
C SER A 314 20.45 35.89 12.49
N ALA A 315 19.63 35.54 13.48
CA ALA A 315 18.35 36.17 13.77
C ALA A 315 18.46 37.17 14.94
N ALA A 316 19.66 37.36 15.47
CA ALA A 316 19.92 38.28 16.57
C ALA A 316 19.49 39.72 16.23
N GLY A 317 18.90 40.41 17.20
CA GLY A 317 18.33 41.75 17.02
C GLY A 317 16.93 41.77 16.40
N GLY A 318 16.37 40.61 16.04
CA GLY A 318 14.98 40.45 15.68
C GLY A 318 14.04 40.59 16.88
N THR A 319 12.75 40.78 16.63
CA THR A 319 11.76 40.71 17.70
C THR A 319 11.70 39.27 18.27
N SER A 320 11.23 39.15 19.52
CA SER A 320 11.06 37.82 20.16
C SER A 320 10.18 36.88 19.34
N GLY A 321 9.08 37.38 18.73
CA GLY A 321 8.21 36.58 17.86
C GLY A 321 8.96 36.09 16.60
N ARG A 322 9.81 36.91 15.99
CA ARG A 322 10.62 36.51 14.83
C ARG A 322 11.65 35.43 15.20
N ILE A 323 12.38 35.63 16.31
CA ILE A 323 13.37 34.67 16.79
C ILE A 323 12.67 33.33 17.10
N HIS A 324 11.53 33.40 17.78
CA HIS A 324 10.68 32.23 18.06
C HIS A 324 10.27 31.50 16.77
N ASN A 325 9.76 32.20 15.77
CA ASN A 325 9.33 31.62 14.51
C ASN A 325 10.47 30.94 13.75
N VAL A 326 11.65 31.56 13.70
CA VAL A 326 12.86 30.98 13.08
C VAL A 326 13.23 29.68 13.80
N GLY A 327 13.24 29.67 15.14
CA GLY A 327 13.52 28.47 15.94
C GLY A 327 12.48 27.36 15.74
N LEU A 328 11.20 27.72 15.72
CA LEU A 328 10.10 26.79 15.51
C LEU A 328 10.19 26.16 14.11
N THR A 329 10.31 26.96 13.06
CA THR A 329 10.44 26.45 11.68
C THR A 329 11.68 25.58 11.53
N ALA A 330 12.81 26.00 12.12
CA ALA A 330 14.00 25.17 12.12
C ALA A 330 13.81 23.82 12.83
N SER A 331 13.07 23.79 13.94
CA SER A 331 12.76 22.55 14.67
C SER A 331 11.89 21.60 13.86
N ILE A 332 10.95 22.12 13.05
CA ILE A 332 10.09 21.31 12.15
C ILE A 332 10.92 20.68 11.03
N CYS A 333 11.86 21.44 10.45
CA CYS A 333 12.74 20.94 9.39
C CYS A 333 13.87 20.07 9.92
N ASN A 334 14.18 20.16 11.21
CA ASN A 334 15.31 19.43 11.79
C ASN A 334 15.05 17.92 11.83
N GLY A 335 16.02 17.15 11.37
CA GLY A 335 15.95 15.69 11.38
C GLY A 335 15.32 15.08 10.13
N GLN A 336 14.80 15.90 9.20
CA GLN A 336 14.24 15.40 7.94
C GLN A 336 15.30 14.64 7.16
N ILE A 337 14.91 13.47 6.66
CA ILE A 337 15.75 12.60 5.84
C ILE A 337 15.14 12.56 4.44
N VAL A 338 16.00 12.67 3.44
CA VAL A 338 15.62 12.62 2.02
C VAL A 338 16.34 11.42 1.40
N LEU A 339 15.59 10.42 0.98
CA LEU A 339 16.14 9.21 0.39
C LEU A 339 16.65 9.49 -1.03
N PRO A 340 17.51 8.62 -1.60
CA PRO A 340 17.95 8.71 -2.98
C PRO A 340 16.77 8.85 -3.97
N GLY A 341 16.81 9.87 -4.84
CA GLY A 341 15.75 10.18 -5.80
C GLY A 341 14.54 10.91 -5.22
N GLU A 342 14.48 11.16 -3.91
CA GLU A 342 13.40 11.94 -3.32
C GLU A 342 13.66 13.44 -3.38
N THR A 343 12.55 14.18 -3.46
CA THR A 343 12.56 15.65 -3.43
C THR A 343 12.06 16.15 -2.07
N PHE A 344 12.89 16.92 -1.37
CA PHE A 344 12.46 17.69 -0.22
C PHE A 344 11.66 18.92 -0.67
N SER A 345 10.54 19.18 -0.02
CA SER A 345 9.72 20.38 -0.18
C SER A 345 9.65 21.11 1.17
N PHE A 346 10.10 22.36 1.20
CA PHE A 346 10.04 23.15 2.41
C PHE A 346 8.60 23.38 2.88
N ASN A 347 7.73 23.82 1.96
CA ASN A 347 6.31 24.03 2.26
C ASN A 347 5.60 22.70 2.60
N GLY A 348 6.01 21.59 1.99
CA GLY A 348 5.49 20.25 2.30
C GLY A 348 5.78 19.81 3.74
N VAL A 349 6.93 20.19 4.28
CA VAL A 349 7.34 19.86 5.65
C VAL A 349 6.78 20.86 6.67
N VAL A 350 6.88 22.14 6.41
CA VAL A 350 6.46 23.20 7.34
C VAL A 350 4.95 23.39 7.35
N GLY A 351 4.34 23.35 6.16
CA GLY A 351 2.93 23.64 5.94
C GLY A 351 2.60 25.11 6.22
N ASP A 352 1.32 25.41 6.40
CA ASP A 352 0.85 26.77 6.72
C ASP A 352 1.32 27.22 8.12
N THR A 353 1.74 28.48 8.23
CA THR A 353 2.19 29.10 9.47
C THR A 353 1.02 29.66 10.26
N THR A 354 0.44 28.83 11.12
CA THR A 354 -0.75 29.19 11.91
C THR A 354 -0.43 29.40 13.39
N ALA A 355 -1.30 30.13 14.09
CA ALA A 355 -1.19 30.34 15.53
C ALA A 355 -1.31 29.01 16.32
N GLU A 356 -2.13 28.06 15.82
CA GLU A 356 -2.29 26.73 16.42
C GLU A 356 -1.00 25.91 16.39
N LYS A 357 -0.16 26.11 15.38
CA LYS A 357 1.18 25.51 15.32
C LYS A 357 2.20 26.24 16.20
N GLY A 358 1.81 27.34 16.85
CA GLY A 358 2.66 28.12 17.73
C GLY A 358 3.36 29.30 17.07
N TYR A 359 3.07 29.61 15.82
CA TYR A 359 3.65 30.79 15.16
C TYR A 359 3.13 32.09 15.76
N GLN A 360 4.02 33.09 15.80
CA GLN A 360 3.74 34.43 16.33
C GLN A 360 3.77 35.47 15.20
N GLU A 361 3.11 36.57 15.40
CA GLU A 361 3.24 37.71 14.51
C GLU A 361 4.63 38.31 14.58
N ALA A 362 5.21 38.53 13.41
CA ALA A 362 6.50 39.18 13.27
C ALA A 362 6.59 39.90 11.91
N ALA A 363 7.58 40.73 11.76
CA ALA A 363 7.82 41.44 10.51
C ALA A 363 8.11 40.46 9.37
N GLY A 364 7.34 40.53 8.30
CA GLY A 364 7.51 39.83 7.03
C GLY A 364 7.39 40.80 5.87
N TYR A 365 7.76 40.33 4.67
CA TYR A 365 7.59 41.10 3.43
C TYR A 365 6.34 40.64 2.71
N GLN A 366 5.41 41.58 2.46
CA GLN A 366 4.23 41.34 1.65
C GLN A 366 4.03 42.52 0.70
N ASP A 367 3.91 42.27 -0.60
CA ASP A 367 3.70 43.29 -1.64
C ASP A 367 4.74 44.43 -1.61
N GLY A 368 5.99 44.10 -1.26
CA GLY A 368 7.09 45.07 -1.19
C GLY A 368 7.08 45.98 0.03
N LYS A 369 6.28 45.66 1.05
CA LYS A 369 6.21 46.37 2.34
C LYS A 369 6.53 45.44 3.50
N VAL A 370 7.04 46.01 4.57
CA VAL A 370 7.18 45.30 5.85
C VAL A 370 5.84 45.33 6.56
N VAL A 371 5.27 44.16 6.83
CA VAL A 371 4.00 43.99 7.54
C VAL A 371 4.16 42.96 8.66
N GLN A 372 3.25 43.00 9.65
CA GLN A 372 3.20 41.96 10.66
C GLN A 372 2.39 40.78 10.09
N VAL A 373 3.01 39.63 10.07
CA VAL A 373 2.40 38.37 9.58
C VAL A 373 2.72 37.22 10.53
N LEU A 374 1.84 36.26 10.64
CA LEU A 374 2.14 35.01 11.32
C LEU A 374 3.27 34.30 10.58
N GLY A 375 4.23 33.76 11.32
CA GLY A 375 5.37 33.07 10.72
C GLY A 375 6.46 34.00 10.18
N GLY A 376 6.36 35.32 10.39
CA GLY A 376 7.43 36.24 9.98
C GLY A 376 8.80 35.78 10.49
N GLY A 377 9.73 35.53 9.56
CA GLY A 377 11.04 34.90 9.82
C GLY A 377 11.28 33.58 9.13
N GLU A 378 10.24 32.86 8.68
CA GLU A 378 10.28 31.57 8.01
C GLU A 378 11.25 31.55 6.80
N CYS A 379 11.18 32.58 5.95
CA CYS A 379 12.09 32.73 4.80
C CYS A 379 13.59 32.80 5.18
N GLN A 380 13.94 33.11 6.42
CA GLN A 380 15.32 33.03 6.86
C GLN A 380 15.75 31.57 6.99
N VAL A 381 14.86 30.69 7.45
CA VAL A 381 15.15 29.25 7.56
C VAL A 381 15.32 28.63 6.17
N SER A 382 14.38 28.89 5.24
CA SER A 382 14.49 28.40 3.85
C SER A 382 15.75 28.93 3.15
N SER A 383 16.10 30.21 3.35
CA SER A 383 17.30 30.80 2.77
C SER A 383 18.58 30.24 3.36
N THR A 384 18.60 29.96 4.68
CA THR A 384 19.77 29.32 5.32
C THR A 384 19.93 27.88 4.85
N LEU A 385 18.81 27.17 4.66
CA LEU A 385 18.81 25.84 4.08
C LEU A 385 19.31 25.87 2.62
N PHE A 386 18.74 26.74 1.78
CA PHE A 386 19.22 26.90 0.40
C PHE A 386 20.72 27.24 0.36
N SER A 387 21.15 28.16 1.21
CA SER A 387 22.58 28.51 1.31
C SER A 387 23.44 27.28 1.69
N ALA A 388 22.98 26.40 2.60
CA ALA A 388 23.67 25.17 2.93
C ALA A 388 23.67 24.17 1.74
N ILE A 389 22.58 24.07 0.99
CA ILE A 389 22.47 23.25 -0.23
C ILE A 389 23.43 23.74 -1.33
N LEU A 390 23.74 25.02 -1.40
CA LEU A 390 24.72 25.55 -2.38
C LEU A 390 26.13 25.01 -2.17
N TYR A 391 26.49 24.51 -0.96
CA TYR A 391 27.77 23.86 -0.67
C TYR A 391 27.74 22.35 -0.97
N THR A 392 26.65 21.84 -1.50
CA THR A 392 26.46 20.44 -1.90
C THR A 392 26.25 20.35 -3.42
N ASP A 393 26.31 19.17 -3.96
CA ASP A 393 25.92 18.84 -5.35
C ASP A 393 24.50 18.31 -5.47
N LEU A 394 23.68 18.49 -4.43
CA LEU A 394 22.24 18.17 -4.48
C LEU A 394 21.50 19.08 -5.47
N ASP A 395 20.56 18.53 -6.22
CA ASP A 395 19.85 19.24 -7.28
C ASP A 395 18.79 20.20 -6.73
N VAL A 396 18.91 21.48 -7.05
CA VAL A 396 17.89 22.49 -6.71
C VAL A 396 16.75 22.41 -7.73
N VAL A 397 15.58 21.96 -7.28
CA VAL A 397 14.39 21.75 -8.14
C VAL A 397 13.53 23.02 -8.25
N GLU A 398 13.33 23.71 -7.12
CA GLU A 398 12.53 24.93 -7.09
C GLU A 398 13.13 25.93 -6.11
N ARG A 399 13.28 27.16 -6.57
CA ARG A 399 13.74 28.28 -5.73
C ARG A 399 13.29 29.59 -6.31
N ALA A 400 12.74 30.47 -5.48
CA ALA A 400 12.50 31.87 -5.80
C ALA A 400 13.32 32.80 -4.93
N ASN A 401 13.87 33.90 -5.50
CA ASN A 401 14.49 34.92 -4.69
C ASN A 401 13.46 35.90 -4.13
N HIS A 402 13.80 36.58 -3.04
CA HIS A 402 12.96 37.65 -2.51
C HIS A 402 12.83 38.79 -3.53
N SER A 403 11.74 39.53 -3.47
CA SER A 403 11.54 40.71 -4.32
C SER A 403 12.54 41.84 -4.03
N MET A 404 13.12 41.89 -2.81
CA MET A 404 14.13 42.84 -2.37
C MET A 404 15.29 42.09 -1.70
N PRO A 405 16.52 42.61 -1.70
CA PRO A 405 17.63 42.00 -0.98
C PRO A 405 17.29 41.82 0.50
N VAL A 406 17.62 40.67 1.05
CA VAL A 406 17.55 40.38 2.49
C VAL A 406 18.94 40.58 3.12
N HIS A 407 19.03 40.71 4.43
CA HIS A 407 20.28 41.01 5.12
C HIS A 407 20.90 39.83 5.85
N TYR A 408 20.17 38.75 6.03
CA TYR A 408 20.61 37.56 6.78
C TYR A 408 21.40 36.54 5.92
N VAL A 409 21.35 36.65 4.59
CA VAL A 409 22.19 35.92 3.63
C VAL A 409 22.62 36.85 2.52
N PRO A 410 23.76 36.58 1.81
CA PRO A 410 24.17 37.33 0.63
C PRO A 410 23.09 37.27 -0.48
N SER A 411 22.94 38.37 -1.24
CA SER A 411 22.09 38.40 -2.42
C SER A 411 22.45 37.27 -3.38
N GLY A 412 21.46 36.52 -3.86
CA GLY A 412 21.67 35.34 -4.67
C GLY A 412 21.71 34.01 -3.89
N MET A 413 21.83 34.08 -2.57
CA MET A 413 21.83 32.90 -1.69
C MET A 413 20.54 32.79 -0.85
N ASP A 414 19.55 33.60 -1.14
CA ASP A 414 18.24 33.60 -0.49
C ASP A 414 17.24 32.69 -1.21
N ALA A 415 16.27 32.16 -0.48
CA ALA A 415 15.12 31.45 -0.99
C ALA A 415 13.87 31.96 -0.27
N THR A 416 12.94 32.57 -0.99
CA THR A 416 11.64 32.98 -0.43
C THR A 416 10.66 31.83 -0.54
N VAL A 417 9.90 31.67 0.51
CA VAL A 417 8.81 30.69 0.59
C VAL A 417 7.54 31.40 1.07
N PHE A 418 6.42 30.86 0.65
CA PHE A 418 5.12 31.26 1.13
C PHE A 418 4.20 30.04 1.06
N TRP A 419 3.28 29.90 2.00
CA TRP A 419 2.37 28.77 1.97
C TRP A 419 1.73 28.62 0.59
N ASP A 420 1.78 27.39 0.04
CA ASP A 420 1.41 26.97 -1.28
C ASP A 420 2.42 27.35 -2.38
N SER A 421 2.84 28.62 -2.53
CA SER A 421 3.81 29.04 -3.54
C SER A 421 4.32 30.47 -3.25
N PRO A 422 5.64 30.74 -3.45
CA PRO A 422 6.69 29.84 -3.94
C PRO A 422 7.18 28.86 -2.87
N ASP A 423 7.78 27.77 -3.32
CA ASP A 423 8.42 26.76 -2.47
C ASP A 423 9.95 26.75 -2.66
N PHE A 424 10.66 26.12 -1.72
CA PHE A 424 12.04 25.71 -1.90
C PHE A 424 12.13 24.19 -1.90
N LYS A 425 12.61 23.64 -3.03
CA LYS A 425 12.77 22.20 -3.23
C LYS A 425 14.15 21.83 -3.72
N PHE A 426 14.67 20.73 -3.20
CA PHE A 426 15.86 20.09 -3.72
C PHE A 426 15.65 18.58 -3.77
N GLU A 427 16.34 17.91 -4.71
CA GLU A 427 16.33 16.46 -4.87
C GLU A 427 17.63 15.88 -4.34
N ASN A 428 17.52 14.73 -3.67
CA ASN A 428 18.68 13.92 -3.34
C ASN A 428 19.07 13.04 -4.53
N ASN A 429 19.96 13.54 -5.37
CA ASN A 429 20.53 12.84 -6.52
C ASN A 429 21.73 11.94 -6.15
N HIS A 430 22.02 11.77 -4.85
CA HIS A 430 23.06 10.89 -4.34
C HIS A 430 22.57 9.46 -4.19
N LYS A 431 23.53 8.54 -4.03
CA LYS A 431 23.25 7.11 -3.77
C LYS A 431 22.87 6.83 -2.31
N TYR A 432 23.24 7.72 -1.40
CA TYR A 432 22.98 7.60 0.03
C TYR A 432 21.95 8.64 0.49
N PRO A 433 21.19 8.33 1.55
CA PRO A 433 20.28 9.29 2.16
C PRO A 433 21.01 10.53 2.66
N VAL A 434 20.35 11.68 2.61
CA VAL A 434 20.81 12.92 3.24
C VAL A 434 19.89 13.31 4.38
N LYS A 435 20.44 13.98 5.39
CA LYS A 435 19.72 14.43 6.58
C LYS A 435 19.91 15.91 6.81
N ILE A 436 18.82 16.61 6.98
CA ILE A 436 18.83 18.02 7.35
C ILE A 436 18.97 18.11 8.88
N VAL A 437 19.99 18.84 9.33
CA VAL A 437 20.19 19.14 10.75
C VAL A 437 20.15 20.64 10.92
N MET A 438 19.22 21.12 11.73
CA MET A 438 19.08 22.54 12.03
C MET A 438 19.19 22.76 13.53
N ASN A 439 19.96 23.76 13.91
CA ASN A 439 20.11 24.17 15.30
C ASN A 439 20.11 25.68 15.41
N MET A 440 19.33 26.20 16.31
CA MET A 440 19.36 27.58 16.70
C MET A 440 20.00 27.68 18.09
N ASP A 441 21.12 28.41 18.20
CA ASP A 441 21.86 28.53 19.46
C ASP A 441 21.35 29.70 20.33
N SER A 442 21.92 29.84 21.50
CA SER A 442 21.56 30.88 22.47
C SER A 442 21.95 32.31 22.04
N SER A 443 22.68 32.45 20.94
CA SER A 443 23.03 33.75 20.32
C SER A 443 22.08 34.06 19.14
N ASP A 444 20.99 33.36 19.02
CA ASP A 444 20.00 33.44 17.92
C ASP A 444 20.64 33.19 16.54
N THR A 445 21.67 32.35 16.48
CA THR A 445 22.28 31.93 15.23
C THR A 445 21.69 30.58 14.81
N LEU A 446 21.04 30.57 13.65
CA LEU A 446 20.55 29.38 12.99
C LEU A 446 21.70 28.76 12.17
N THR A 447 22.04 27.54 12.48
CA THR A 447 23.01 26.75 11.70
C THR A 447 22.28 25.59 11.05
N VAL A 448 22.41 25.44 9.74
CA VAL A 448 21.96 24.33 8.94
C VAL A 448 23.13 23.51 8.46
N LYS A 449 23.02 22.19 8.62
CA LYS A 449 23.99 21.23 8.08
C LYS A 449 23.23 20.19 7.25
N ILE A 450 23.77 19.82 6.12
CA ILE A 450 23.35 18.69 5.32
C ILE A 450 24.33 17.56 5.60
N LEU A 451 23.86 16.55 6.32
CA LEU A 451 24.63 15.33 6.59
C LEU A 451 24.32 14.30 5.50
N GLY A 452 25.33 13.58 5.07
CA GLY A 452 25.21 12.53 4.06
C GLY A 452 26.50 11.75 3.92
N THR A 453 26.70 11.17 2.76
CA THR A 453 27.95 10.49 2.39
C THR A 453 28.58 11.23 1.23
N LYS A 454 29.83 11.63 1.38
CA LYS A 454 30.56 12.29 0.31
C LYS A 454 30.93 11.28 -0.77
N GLU A 455 30.40 11.47 -1.98
CA GLU A 455 30.56 10.56 -3.11
C GLU A 455 31.62 10.99 -4.12
N ASN A 456 32.23 12.18 -3.89
CA ASN A 456 33.27 12.72 -4.74
C ASN A 456 34.31 13.42 -3.88
N ASP A 457 35.49 13.73 -4.47
CA ASP A 457 36.62 14.38 -3.78
C ASP A 457 36.63 15.90 -3.92
N TYR A 458 35.57 16.49 -4.49
CA TYR A 458 35.51 17.94 -4.65
C TYR A 458 35.10 18.64 -3.36
N THR A 459 35.57 19.88 -3.21
CA THR A 459 34.97 20.86 -2.31
C THR A 459 34.13 21.79 -3.13
N ILE A 460 32.88 21.98 -2.73
CA ILE A 460 31.92 22.81 -3.45
C ILE A 460 31.74 24.12 -2.73
N GLU A 461 31.92 25.22 -3.45
CA GLU A 461 31.76 26.57 -2.91
C GLU A 461 30.81 27.38 -3.80
N PRO A 462 29.79 28.04 -3.19
CA PRO A 462 28.95 28.95 -3.95
C PRO A 462 29.72 30.23 -4.34
N ARG A 463 29.50 30.66 -5.56
CA ARG A 463 30.01 31.93 -6.07
C ARG A 463 28.90 32.74 -6.69
N VAL A 464 28.64 33.92 -6.15
CA VAL A 464 27.68 34.85 -6.71
C VAL A 464 28.39 35.81 -7.67
N LYS A 465 27.94 35.79 -8.93
CA LYS A 465 28.39 36.72 -9.97
C LYS A 465 27.37 37.83 -10.15
N GLN A 466 27.74 39.04 -9.78
CA GLN A 466 26.89 40.23 -10.02
C GLN A 466 26.80 40.52 -11.52
N ILE A 467 25.61 40.76 -12.00
CA ILE A 467 25.31 41.14 -13.39
C ILE A 467 25.09 42.66 -13.48
N ASP A 468 24.29 43.19 -12.56
CA ASP A 468 24.02 44.60 -12.35
C ASP A 468 23.71 44.85 -10.86
N GLU A 469 23.35 46.08 -10.47
CA GLU A 469 23.10 46.46 -9.06
C GLU A 469 22.02 45.59 -8.39
N MET A 470 21.08 45.03 -9.17
CA MET A 470 19.90 44.31 -8.66
C MET A 470 19.79 42.87 -9.20
N SER A 471 20.78 42.42 -9.98
CA SER A 471 20.70 41.09 -10.60
C SER A 471 22.02 40.33 -10.42
N ASN A 472 21.93 39.07 -10.11
CA ASN A 472 23.11 38.19 -10.03
C ASN A 472 22.77 36.76 -10.50
N VAL A 473 23.82 35.97 -10.69
CA VAL A 473 23.72 34.53 -10.96
C VAL A 473 24.63 33.83 -9.95
N THR A 474 24.04 32.83 -9.30
CA THR A 474 24.73 31.99 -8.31
C THR A 474 25.20 30.72 -8.98
N TYR A 475 26.47 30.43 -8.78
CA TYR A 475 27.20 29.27 -9.29
C TYR A 475 27.64 28.38 -8.12
N ARG A 476 27.85 27.12 -8.39
CA ARG A 476 28.66 26.19 -7.62
C ARG A 476 30.00 26.02 -8.33
N ASP A 477 31.07 26.29 -7.65
CA ASP A 477 32.43 26.04 -8.12
C ASP A 477 32.95 24.77 -7.41
N TYR A 478 33.23 23.74 -8.19
CA TYR A 478 33.80 22.47 -7.71
C TYR A 478 35.33 22.59 -7.74
N LYS A 479 35.93 22.42 -6.59
CA LYS A 479 37.39 22.57 -6.40
C LYS A 479 38.01 21.21 -6.14
N ASP A 480 39.14 20.95 -6.78
CA ASP A 480 40.01 19.81 -6.48
C ASP A 480 40.71 19.95 -5.13
N ALA A 481 41.47 18.93 -4.74
CA ALA A 481 42.28 18.96 -3.49
C ALA A 481 43.34 20.07 -3.46
N SER A 482 43.71 20.62 -4.61
CA SER A 482 44.66 21.76 -4.72
C SER A 482 43.96 23.12 -4.66
N GLY A 483 42.61 23.13 -4.59
CA GLY A 483 41.79 24.34 -4.57
C GLY A 483 41.50 24.94 -5.95
N ASN A 484 41.86 24.25 -7.04
CA ASN A 484 41.55 24.71 -8.40
C ASN A 484 40.11 24.42 -8.74
N VAL A 485 39.44 25.38 -9.40
CA VAL A 485 38.08 25.15 -9.92
C VAL A 485 38.15 24.24 -11.14
N VAL A 486 37.58 23.05 -11.04
CA VAL A 486 37.56 22.05 -12.12
C VAL A 486 36.23 22.01 -12.85
N LYS A 487 35.14 22.43 -12.20
CA LYS A 487 33.81 22.56 -12.77
C LYS A 487 33.13 23.78 -12.14
N SER A 488 32.32 24.47 -12.92
CA SER A 488 31.46 25.53 -12.44
C SER A 488 30.07 25.37 -13.08
N GLU A 489 29.03 25.34 -12.29
CA GLU A 489 27.66 25.23 -12.81
C GLU A 489 26.80 26.37 -12.28
N SER A 490 25.88 26.85 -13.11
CA SER A 490 24.90 27.85 -12.73
C SER A 490 23.76 27.20 -12.01
N VAL A 491 23.45 27.61 -10.79
CA VAL A 491 22.32 27.07 -10.01
C VAL A 491 21.06 27.90 -10.22
N CYS A 492 21.15 29.22 -10.07
CA CYS A 492 19.99 30.10 -10.19
C CYS A 492 20.40 31.54 -10.56
N ALA A 493 19.45 32.25 -11.13
CA ALA A 493 19.52 33.72 -11.32
C ALA A 493 18.57 34.41 -10.34
N SER A 494 18.96 35.57 -9.87
CA SER A 494 18.18 36.41 -8.97
C SER A 494 18.04 37.82 -9.50
N LYS A 495 16.83 38.38 -9.36
CA LYS A 495 16.53 39.76 -9.74
C LYS A 495 15.73 40.40 -8.62
N TYR A 496 16.30 41.49 -8.06
CA TYR A 496 15.70 42.22 -6.95
C TYR A 496 15.14 43.56 -7.42
N LYS A 497 14.32 44.16 -6.59
CA LYS A 497 13.86 45.55 -6.72
C LYS A 497 14.57 46.39 -5.68
N PRO A 498 14.85 47.68 -5.95
CA PRO A 498 15.39 48.58 -4.94
C PRO A 498 14.41 48.74 -3.76
N LEU A 499 14.94 48.86 -2.56
CA LEU A 499 14.14 49.27 -1.41
C LEU A 499 13.58 50.66 -1.74
N ASN A 500 12.25 50.79 -1.84
CA ASN A 500 11.63 52.07 -1.98
C ASN A 500 11.88 52.87 -0.69
N SER A 501 12.77 53.86 -0.76
CA SER A 501 13.02 54.82 0.31
C SER A 501 11.83 55.79 0.41
N GLY A 502 10.70 55.28 0.95
CA GLY A 502 9.56 56.20 1.06
C GLY A 502 8.22 55.49 1.29
N SER A 503 7.97 55.12 2.51
CA SER A 503 6.66 55.35 3.21
C SER A 503 6.75 54.83 4.64
#